data_f0ac36dee946c3d865146eb16c7640c4
#
_entry.id   f0ac36dee946c3d865146eb16c7640c4
#
_cell.length_a   1.000
_cell.length_b   1.000
_cell.length_c   1.000
_cell.angle_alpha   90.00
_cell.angle_beta   90.00
_cell.angle_gamma   90.00
#
_symmetry.space_group_name_H-M   'P 1'
#
loop_
_entity.id
_entity.type
_entity.pdbx_description
1 polymer ?
#
loop_
_entity_poly.entity_id
_entity_poly.type
_entity_poly.pdbx_seq_one_letter_code
_entity_poly.pdbx_strand_id
1 'polypeptide(L)'
;MSSETDIPAENSLLHLICSRDFFASMIRAATLVLLPTVLTAAPKPVCDHGDGHPAHLPGSPNHPHLGQKEEGWFHFHPHLNAAIALGGSTSEKNFGLIPGSHAPVDDGFNLQGIEVGAVMEFGEMLSVHANHNVFWDRFDGWDSEWEEGYAALELPAGLVLRGGQFFAPFGQENRYHLHDRPFVEPPISMIRLLGEEGLIVQGAELAWALPGTDDRWIVRFGYGQSREHTHGATRELRREAFEEAVEHAGEDHEEGEEEEEHEEHGHGFAGDGGVYDAEEAYLGDGFFFGRLEHKPGIAGIDRAGLSFAAGKNGFGRTTWTAGADVHGEDKLGGRPIWWQGEVFYRAVEARDAAGIEGDYDELGIYLASGLEFVKDWTVGGRLEWASGNRMSGNERRWRASTNVGRAFHLADDTDLHARLQYSYDRLGGYADEHSIWLQFVLNFGAGNHGHDH
;
A
#
# COMPACT_ATOMS: atom_id res chain seq x y z
N MET A 1 -49.45 -24.44 2.99
CA MET A 1 -49.12 -23.30 3.87
C MET A 1 -47.63 -23.34 4.06
N SER A 2 -46.94 -22.75 3.14
CA SER A 2 -45.48 -22.63 3.09
C SER A 2 -45.11 -21.28 3.66
N SER A 3 -44.29 -21.25 4.69
CA SER A 3 -43.76 -20.03 5.30
C SER A 3 -42.49 -19.67 4.54
N GLU A 4 -42.59 -18.64 3.69
CA GLU A 4 -41.46 -17.89 3.20
C GLU A 4 -40.76 -17.26 4.38
N THR A 5 -39.50 -17.62 4.62
CA THR A 5 -38.61 -16.90 5.52
C THR A 5 -37.84 -15.87 4.70
N ASP A 6 -38.26 -14.62 4.83
CA ASP A 6 -37.55 -13.45 4.34
C ASP A 6 -36.11 -13.44 4.90
N ILE A 7 -35.12 -13.46 4.01
CA ILE A 7 -33.72 -13.19 4.32
C ILE A 7 -33.54 -11.67 4.25
N PRO A 8 -33.18 -10.98 5.34
CA PRO A 8 -33.17 -9.53 5.34
C PRO A 8 -31.85 -8.92 4.84
N ALA A 9 -31.97 -7.93 3.98
CA ALA A 9 -31.33 -6.59 3.98
C ALA A 9 -29.83 -6.41 4.23
N GLU A 10 -28.97 -7.42 4.29
CA GLU A 10 -27.52 -7.19 4.41
C GLU A 10 -26.87 -6.73 3.09
N ASN A 11 -27.47 -7.02 1.96
CA ASN A 11 -26.94 -6.63 0.64
C ASN A 11 -27.16 -5.16 0.26
N SER A 12 -28.05 -4.44 0.96
CA SER A 12 -28.37 -3.05 0.56
C SER A 12 -27.32 -2.03 1.02
N LEU A 13 -26.63 -2.26 2.14
CA LEU A 13 -25.61 -1.35 2.65
C LEU A 13 -24.31 -1.47 1.85
N LEU A 14 -23.91 -2.70 1.51
CA LEU A 14 -22.75 -2.99 0.67
C LEU A 14 -22.94 -2.47 -0.77
N HIS A 15 -24.13 -2.63 -1.34
CA HIS A 15 -24.46 -2.06 -2.66
C HIS A 15 -24.45 -0.53 -2.67
N LEU A 16 -24.83 0.10 -1.54
CA LEU A 16 -24.78 1.56 -1.41
C LEU A 16 -23.33 2.05 -1.31
N ILE A 17 -22.48 1.33 -0.59
CA ILE A 17 -21.04 1.67 -0.42
C ILE A 17 -20.25 1.43 -1.72
N CYS A 18 -20.59 0.41 -2.52
CA CYS A 18 -19.92 0.05 -3.76
C CYS A 18 -20.44 0.81 -5.00
N SER A 19 -21.39 1.75 -4.87
CA SER A 19 -21.90 2.50 -6.03
C SER A 19 -20.98 3.67 -6.40
N ARG A 20 -20.76 3.89 -7.72
CA ARG A 20 -20.06 5.09 -8.25
C ARG A 20 -20.62 6.38 -7.65
N ASP A 21 -21.93 6.42 -7.36
CA ASP A 21 -22.62 7.56 -6.79
C ASP A 21 -22.27 7.80 -5.31
N PHE A 22 -21.97 6.73 -4.53
CA PHE A 22 -21.50 6.86 -3.14
C PHE A 22 -20.10 7.49 -3.09
N PHE A 23 -19.18 7.03 -3.94
CA PHE A 23 -17.81 7.59 -4.00
C PHE A 23 -17.82 9.04 -4.51
N ALA A 24 -18.63 9.35 -5.53
CA ALA A 24 -18.84 10.71 -5.97
C ALA A 24 -19.46 11.59 -4.87
N SER A 25 -20.35 11.04 -4.04
CA SER A 25 -20.94 11.71 -2.89
C SER A 25 -19.94 11.88 -1.75
N MET A 26 -19.07 10.89 -1.52
CA MET A 26 -18.00 10.97 -0.52
C MET A 26 -16.94 12.00 -0.89
N ILE A 27 -16.53 12.06 -2.17
CA ILE A 27 -15.63 13.10 -2.69
C ILE A 27 -16.29 14.48 -2.56
N ARG A 28 -17.58 14.62 -2.89
CA ARG A 28 -18.34 15.88 -2.70
C ARG A 28 -18.47 16.24 -1.23
N ALA A 29 -18.71 15.28 -0.34
CA ALA A 29 -18.78 15.51 1.11
C ALA A 29 -17.42 15.90 1.70
N ALA A 30 -16.34 15.23 1.29
CA ALA A 30 -14.96 15.59 1.67
C ALA A 30 -14.60 17.00 1.16
N THR A 31 -14.98 17.32 -0.08
CA THR A 31 -14.79 18.68 -0.64
C THR A 31 -15.61 19.72 0.12
N LEU A 32 -16.83 19.39 0.55
CA LEU A 32 -17.70 20.30 1.31
C LEU A 32 -17.25 20.51 2.76
N VAL A 33 -16.65 19.49 3.38
CA VAL A 33 -16.11 19.57 4.75
C VAL A 33 -14.74 20.26 4.77
N LEU A 34 -13.92 20.07 3.74
CA LEU A 34 -12.58 20.64 3.65
C LEU A 34 -12.56 22.11 3.17
N LEU A 35 -13.49 22.51 2.28
CA LEU A 35 -13.57 23.88 1.78
C LEU A 35 -13.85 24.94 2.86
N PRO A 36 -14.75 24.74 3.84
CA PRO A 36 -15.01 25.76 4.86
C PRO A 36 -13.84 26.02 5.81
N THR A 37 -12.98 25.02 6.06
CA THR A 37 -11.81 25.17 6.95
C THR A 37 -10.72 26.04 6.34
N VAL A 38 -10.62 26.12 5.02
CA VAL A 38 -9.67 27.00 4.32
C VAL A 38 -10.10 28.46 4.38
N LEU A 39 -11.41 28.72 4.45
CA LEU A 39 -11.98 30.09 4.40
C LEU A 39 -12.11 30.78 5.76
N THR A 40 -11.93 30.09 6.88
CA THR A 40 -12.18 30.64 8.22
C THR A 40 -10.95 30.72 9.14
N ALA A 41 -9.76 30.36 8.67
CA ALA A 41 -8.54 30.46 9.46
C ALA A 41 -8.06 31.93 9.53
N ALA A 42 -8.48 32.65 10.57
CA ALA A 42 -7.83 33.91 10.94
C ALA A 42 -6.39 33.64 11.40
N PRO A 43 -5.42 34.47 11.03
CA PRO A 43 -4.03 34.25 11.41
C PRO A 43 -3.89 34.36 12.94
N LYS A 44 -3.41 33.30 13.58
CA LYS A 44 -2.90 33.36 14.96
C LYS A 44 -1.52 34.03 14.95
N PRO A 45 -1.17 34.78 16.01
CA PRO A 45 0.11 35.45 16.07
C PRO A 45 1.25 34.42 16.08
N VAL A 46 2.21 34.65 15.20
CA VAL A 46 3.46 33.93 15.06
C VAL A 46 4.22 34.00 16.41
N CYS A 47 4.47 32.87 17.03
CA CYS A 47 5.51 32.78 18.05
C CYS A 47 6.84 32.85 17.32
N ASP A 48 7.56 33.93 17.56
CA ASP A 48 8.88 34.20 17.04
C ASP A 48 9.89 33.21 17.66
N HIS A 49 10.13 32.11 16.99
CA HIS A 49 11.33 31.30 17.14
C HIS A 49 12.16 31.57 15.89
N GLY A 50 13.04 32.56 16.04
CA GLY A 50 13.98 32.91 15.01
C GLY A 50 14.89 31.76 14.69
N ASP A 51 14.68 31.20 13.52
CA ASP A 51 15.66 30.64 12.61
C ASP A 51 14.92 30.29 11.33
N GLY A 52 15.07 31.18 10.33
CA GLY A 52 14.40 31.07 9.03
C GLY A 52 14.96 29.91 8.20
N HIS A 53 14.50 28.71 8.43
CA HIS A 53 14.74 27.57 7.55
C HIS A 53 13.55 27.38 6.60
N PRO A 54 13.80 27.13 5.30
CA PRO A 54 12.73 26.72 4.40
C PRO A 54 12.11 25.44 4.97
N ALA A 55 10.78 25.44 5.05
CA ALA A 55 10.01 24.34 5.58
C ALA A 55 10.31 23.06 4.77
N HIS A 56 11.00 22.11 5.39
CA HIS A 56 11.11 20.77 4.82
C HIS A 56 9.72 20.18 4.66
N LEU A 57 9.40 19.62 3.48
CA LEU A 57 8.14 18.96 3.27
C LEU A 57 8.07 17.69 4.13
N PRO A 58 7.26 17.67 5.20
CA PRO A 58 7.07 16.46 5.97
C PRO A 58 6.30 15.47 5.11
N GLY A 59 6.79 14.26 5.02
CA GLY A 59 6.12 13.19 4.29
C GLY A 59 6.86 12.66 3.06
N SER A 60 8.13 13.02 2.86
CA SER A 60 9.05 12.10 2.24
C SER A 60 9.43 11.07 3.31
N PRO A 61 9.22 9.78 3.09
CA PRO A 61 9.44 8.77 4.13
C PRO A 61 10.86 8.70 4.67
N ASN A 62 11.84 9.34 4.08
CA ASN A 62 13.26 9.19 4.41
C ASN A 62 14.05 10.49 4.33
N HIS A 63 13.52 11.63 4.80
CA HIS A 63 14.42 12.74 5.09
C HIS A 63 14.96 12.57 6.51
N PRO A 64 16.29 12.37 6.69
CA PRO A 64 16.90 12.53 7.98
C PRO A 64 16.52 13.91 8.52
N HIS A 65 16.01 13.98 9.73
CA HIS A 65 15.81 15.25 10.41
C HIS A 65 17.18 15.88 10.58
N LEU A 66 17.53 16.79 9.69
CA LEU A 66 18.74 17.61 9.76
C LEU A 66 18.61 18.60 10.93
N GLY A 67 18.52 18.05 12.16
CA GLY A 67 18.50 18.83 13.39
C GLY A 67 19.87 19.44 13.75
N GLN A 68 20.92 19.09 13.01
CA GLN A 68 22.24 19.70 13.14
C GLN A 68 22.69 20.11 11.74
N LYS A 69 22.91 21.42 11.55
CA LYS A 69 23.58 21.92 10.34
C LYS A 69 24.99 21.34 10.33
N GLU A 70 25.19 20.32 9.54
CA GLU A 70 26.53 19.91 9.15
C GLU A 70 27.10 21.01 8.26
N GLU A 71 28.28 21.54 8.61
CA GLU A 71 28.96 22.52 7.76
C GLU A 71 29.51 21.80 6.52
N GLY A 72 28.90 22.02 5.37
CA GLY A 72 29.35 21.47 4.11
C GLY A 72 28.34 21.71 2.97
N TRP A 73 28.81 21.64 1.75
CA TRP A 73 27.94 21.72 0.56
C TRP A 73 27.52 20.35 0.06
N PHE A 74 28.09 19.26 0.61
CA PHE A 74 27.82 17.88 0.23
C PHE A 74 27.77 17.01 1.49
N HIS A 75 26.68 16.24 1.61
CA HIS A 75 26.48 15.25 2.67
C HIS A 75 26.13 13.91 2.03
N PHE A 76 26.62 12.84 2.60
CA PHE A 76 26.39 11.47 2.13
C PHE A 76 25.95 10.58 3.29
N HIS A 77 24.75 10.08 3.20
CA HIS A 77 24.08 9.28 4.22
C HIS A 77 23.81 7.86 3.67
N PRO A 78 24.74 6.92 3.83
CA PRO A 78 24.51 5.54 3.44
C PRO A 78 23.62 4.83 4.45
N HIS A 79 22.84 3.88 3.99
CA HIS A 79 22.06 2.99 4.84
C HIS A 79 22.06 1.56 4.31
N LEU A 80 21.82 0.60 5.21
CA LEU A 80 21.65 -0.80 4.91
C LEU A 80 20.54 -1.34 5.78
N ASN A 81 19.54 -1.95 5.15
CA ASN A 81 18.45 -2.61 5.83
C ASN A 81 18.41 -4.07 5.39
N ALA A 82 18.05 -4.98 6.29
CA ALA A 82 17.92 -6.39 5.96
C ALA A 82 16.73 -7.00 6.70
N ALA A 83 15.90 -7.76 5.99
CA ALA A 83 14.75 -8.42 6.57
C ALA A 83 14.73 -9.91 6.23
N ILE A 84 14.51 -10.72 7.25
CA ILE A 84 14.31 -12.17 7.14
C ILE A 84 13.05 -12.57 7.89
N ALA A 85 12.36 -13.60 7.40
CA ALA A 85 11.22 -14.20 8.09
C ALA A 85 11.38 -15.72 8.20
N LEU A 86 10.92 -16.27 9.31
CA LEU A 86 10.89 -17.69 9.62
C LEU A 86 9.48 -18.08 10.02
N GLY A 87 8.89 -19.08 9.41
CA GLY A 87 7.54 -19.51 9.75
C GLY A 87 6.89 -20.36 8.69
N GLY A 88 5.59 -20.21 8.54
CA GLY A 88 4.83 -20.94 7.55
C GLY A 88 3.34 -20.61 7.57
N SER A 89 2.63 -21.17 6.60
CA SER A 89 1.20 -21.03 6.40
C SER A 89 0.54 -22.41 6.28
N THR A 90 -0.73 -22.51 6.67
CA THR A 90 -1.54 -23.71 6.41
C THR A 90 -1.99 -23.83 4.98
N SER A 91 -1.71 -22.83 4.17
CA SER A 91 -2.05 -22.82 2.78
C SER A 91 -1.09 -23.63 1.94
N GLU A 92 -1.62 -24.48 1.11
CA GLU A 92 -0.85 -25.21 0.10
C GLU A 92 -0.64 -24.39 -1.17
N LYS A 93 -1.47 -23.39 -1.40
CA LYS A 93 -1.42 -22.48 -2.55
C LYS A 93 -1.66 -21.05 -2.09
N ASN A 94 -1.04 -20.10 -2.73
CA ASN A 94 -1.23 -18.67 -2.43
C ASN A 94 -2.57 -18.13 -2.93
N PHE A 95 -3.68 -18.75 -2.54
CA PHE A 95 -4.99 -18.16 -2.34
C PHE A 95 -5.56 -17.22 -3.40
N GLY A 96 -5.26 -17.33 -4.63
CA GLY A 96 -5.78 -16.36 -5.60
C GLY A 96 -5.51 -14.88 -5.27
N LEU A 97 -4.76 -14.59 -4.20
CA LEU A 97 -4.17 -13.32 -3.90
C LEU A 97 -2.67 -13.49 -3.82
N ILE A 98 -2.00 -12.81 -4.70
CA ILE A 98 -0.58 -12.84 -4.83
C ILE A 98 0.02 -12.17 -3.59
N PRO A 99 1.05 -12.77 -2.97
CA PRO A 99 1.76 -12.13 -1.89
C PRO A 99 2.38 -10.83 -2.40
N GLY A 100 2.38 -9.79 -1.57
CA GLY A 100 3.10 -8.58 -1.87
C GLY A 100 4.59 -8.86 -2.03
N SER A 101 5.26 -8.00 -2.77
CA SER A 101 6.72 -8.04 -2.91
C SER A 101 7.37 -8.16 -1.54
N HIS A 102 8.35 -9.03 -1.46
CA HIS A 102 9.10 -9.35 -0.25
C HIS A 102 8.25 -9.94 0.90
N ALA A 103 6.98 -10.30 0.66
CA ALA A 103 6.22 -11.08 1.64
C ALA A 103 6.82 -12.49 1.75
N PRO A 104 6.81 -13.12 2.95
CA PRO A 104 7.26 -14.49 3.07
C PRO A 104 6.28 -15.42 2.37
N VAL A 105 6.80 -16.26 1.46
CA VAL A 105 6.00 -17.14 0.60
C VAL A 105 6.28 -18.62 0.85
N ASP A 106 7.44 -18.93 1.42
CA ASP A 106 7.87 -20.30 1.67
C ASP A 106 7.80 -20.66 3.15
N ASP A 107 7.37 -21.88 3.43
CA ASP A 107 7.53 -22.47 4.75
C ASP A 107 9.02 -22.58 5.11
N GLY A 108 9.34 -22.12 6.31
CA GLY A 108 10.70 -22.08 6.83
C GLY A 108 11.35 -20.72 6.72
N PHE A 109 12.45 -20.62 6.00
CA PHE A 109 13.28 -19.41 5.92
C PHE A 109 13.00 -18.61 4.65
N ASN A 110 12.73 -17.31 4.83
CA ASN A 110 12.57 -16.35 3.72
C ASN A 110 13.55 -15.20 3.93
N LEU A 111 14.41 -14.93 2.94
CA LEU A 111 15.16 -13.69 2.84
C LEU A 111 14.28 -12.66 2.09
N GLN A 112 13.61 -11.80 2.86
CA GLN A 112 12.69 -10.83 2.29
C GLN A 112 13.40 -9.72 1.52
N GLY A 113 14.59 -9.31 1.97
CA GLY A 113 15.40 -8.33 1.26
C GLY A 113 16.64 -7.89 2.03
N ILE A 114 17.64 -7.45 1.28
CA ILE A 114 18.80 -6.68 1.74
C ILE A 114 18.81 -5.40 0.90
N GLU A 115 18.40 -4.30 1.50
CA GLU A 115 18.39 -2.99 0.88
C GLU A 115 19.69 -2.26 1.18
N VAL A 116 20.33 -1.77 0.14
CA VAL A 116 21.52 -0.90 0.22
C VAL A 116 21.19 0.40 -0.46
N GLY A 117 21.31 1.49 0.26
CA GLY A 117 20.96 2.78 -0.29
C GLY A 117 21.80 3.91 0.23
N ALA A 118 21.55 5.09 -0.32
CA ALA A 118 22.16 6.34 0.14
C ALA A 118 21.29 7.53 -0.23
N VAL A 119 21.34 8.55 0.63
CA VAL A 119 20.90 9.91 0.35
C VAL A 119 22.13 10.79 0.18
N MET A 120 22.20 11.51 -0.93
CA MET A 120 23.27 12.49 -1.23
C MET A 120 22.63 13.86 -1.32
N GLU A 121 23.13 14.80 -0.52
CA GLU A 121 22.62 16.16 -0.48
C GLU A 121 23.69 17.13 -1.02
N PHE A 122 23.27 18.05 -1.87
CA PHE A 122 24.11 19.06 -2.51
C PHE A 122 23.60 20.45 -2.19
N GLY A 123 24.19 21.07 -1.16
CA GLY A 123 23.70 22.31 -0.57
C GLY A 123 22.30 22.11 0.05
N GLU A 124 21.48 23.17 -0.04
CA GLU A 124 20.13 23.20 0.55
C GLU A 124 19.02 22.88 -0.47
N MET A 125 19.38 22.59 -1.72
CA MET A 125 18.39 22.57 -2.79
C MET A 125 18.23 21.20 -3.50
N LEU A 126 19.28 20.40 -3.57
CA LEU A 126 19.29 19.18 -4.35
C LEU A 126 19.60 17.98 -3.49
N SER A 127 18.73 16.99 -3.51
CA SER A 127 19.00 15.65 -2.96
C SER A 127 18.90 14.58 -4.04
N VAL A 128 19.69 13.52 -3.91
CA VAL A 128 19.62 12.33 -4.75
C VAL A 128 19.46 11.12 -3.85
N HIS A 129 18.46 10.32 -4.11
CA HIS A 129 18.11 9.11 -3.36
C HIS A 129 18.30 7.90 -4.25
N ALA A 130 18.88 6.83 -3.70
CA ALA A 130 19.07 5.59 -4.40
C ALA A 130 18.95 4.41 -3.44
N ASN A 131 18.03 3.48 -3.71
CA ASN A 131 17.81 2.27 -2.95
C ASN A 131 17.79 1.07 -3.90
N HIS A 132 18.64 0.10 -3.60
CA HIS A 132 18.77 -1.15 -4.34
C HIS A 132 18.52 -2.32 -3.39
N ASN A 133 17.61 -3.19 -3.74
CA ASN A 133 17.23 -4.37 -2.96
C ASN A 133 17.76 -5.65 -3.60
N VAL A 134 18.24 -6.58 -2.78
CA VAL A 134 18.69 -7.92 -3.17
C VAL A 134 17.91 -8.91 -2.33
N PHE A 135 17.28 -9.90 -2.94
CA PHE A 135 16.45 -10.88 -2.28
C PHE A 135 16.63 -12.27 -2.85
N TRP A 136 16.04 -13.24 -2.23
CA TRP A 136 16.03 -14.62 -2.71
C TRP A 136 14.61 -15.01 -3.11
N ASP A 137 14.42 -15.27 -4.40
CA ASP A 137 13.22 -15.86 -4.95
C ASP A 137 13.40 -17.38 -5.12
N ARG A 138 12.40 -18.16 -4.72
CA ARG A 138 12.51 -19.64 -4.78
C ARG A 138 12.55 -20.20 -6.19
N PHE A 139 12.02 -19.46 -7.19
CA PHE A 139 12.00 -19.89 -8.59
C PHE A 139 13.22 -19.39 -9.34
N ASP A 140 13.56 -18.12 -9.18
CA ASP A 140 14.63 -17.45 -9.92
C ASP A 140 15.97 -17.42 -9.16
N GLY A 141 15.96 -17.76 -7.85
CA GLY A 141 17.14 -17.71 -7.00
C GLY A 141 17.45 -16.30 -6.53
N TRP A 142 18.72 -15.87 -6.61
CA TRP A 142 19.10 -14.51 -6.27
C TRP A 142 18.63 -13.56 -7.33
N ASP A 143 17.88 -12.54 -6.92
CA ASP A 143 17.44 -11.45 -7.76
C ASP A 143 17.71 -10.10 -7.08
N SER A 144 17.62 -9.01 -7.84
CA SER A 144 17.88 -7.68 -7.33
C SER A 144 17.20 -6.61 -8.16
N GLU A 145 16.81 -5.53 -7.50
CA GLU A 145 16.06 -4.46 -8.12
C GLU A 145 16.42 -3.08 -7.55
N TRP A 146 16.22 -2.05 -8.37
CA TRP A 146 16.18 -0.68 -7.89
C TRP A 146 14.76 -0.38 -7.41
N GLU A 147 14.58 -0.20 -6.10
CA GLU A 147 13.29 0.22 -5.57
C GLU A 147 13.06 1.70 -5.84
N GLU A 148 14.04 2.54 -5.50
CA GLU A 148 14.01 3.97 -5.77
C GLU A 148 15.33 4.46 -6.36
N GLY A 149 15.22 5.44 -7.26
CA GLY A 149 16.36 6.16 -7.82
C GLY A 149 15.88 7.50 -8.36
N TYR A 150 15.95 8.57 -7.57
CA TYR A 150 15.43 9.87 -7.96
C TYR A 150 16.28 11.03 -7.45
N ALA A 151 16.13 12.18 -8.11
CA ALA A 151 16.61 13.46 -7.61
C ALA A 151 15.44 14.34 -7.22
N ALA A 152 15.57 15.10 -6.13
CA ALA A 152 14.60 16.08 -5.67
C ALA A 152 15.25 17.46 -5.59
N LEU A 153 14.55 18.46 -6.15
CA LEU A 153 14.98 19.85 -6.17
C LEU A 153 14.00 20.69 -5.34
N GLU A 154 14.48 21.23 -4.24
CA GLU A 154 13.74 22.19 -3.41
C GLU A 154 13.76 23.57 -4.05
N LEU A 155 12.57 24.12 -4.27
CA LEU A 155 12.34 25.39 -4.91
C LEU A 155 11.72 26.40 -3.90
N PRO A 156 11.85 27.72 -4.15
CA PRO A 156 11.18 28.71 -3.32
C PRO A 156 9.67 28.49 -3.20
N ALA A 157 9.06 29.02 -2.16
CA ALA A 157 7.62 28.98 -1.90
C ALA A 157 7.06 27.58 -1.57
N GLY A 158 7.87 26.69 -1.02
CA GLY A 158 7.43 25.35 -0.60
C GLY A 158 7.17 24.38 -1.75
N LEU A 159 7.82 24.59 -2.88
CA LEU A 159 7.75 23.70 -4.03
C LEU A 159 8.92 22.70 -4.01
N VAL A 160 8.65 21.43 -4.33
CA VAL A 160 9.66 20.40 -4.57
C VAL A 160 9.35 19.71 -5.88
N LEU A 161 10.34 19.66 -6.78
CA LEU A 161 10.28 18.89 -8.01
C LEU A 161 11.10 17.62 -7.82
N ARG A 162 10.48 16.45 -8.01
CA ARG A 162 11.13 15.14 -7.94
C ARG A 162 11.08 14.46 -9.32
N GLY A 163 12.17 13.80 -9.71
CA GLY A 163 12.24 13.08 -10.98
C GLY A 163 13.11 11.84 -10.89
N GLY A 164 12.64 10.74 -11.45
CA GLY A 164 13.26 9.43 -11.39
C GLY A 164 12.27 8.31 -11.13
N GLN A 165 12.73 7.26 -10.44
CA GLN A 165 11.90 6.15 -9.97
C GLN A 165 11.63 6.30 -8.48
N PHE A 166 10.37 6.24 -8.06
CA PHE A 166 9.96 6.44 -6.66
C PHE A 166 8.57 5.86 -6.38
N PHE A 167 8.29 5.55 -5.12
CA PHE A 167 6.94 5.21 -4.70
C PHE A 167 6.00 6.40 -4.89
N ALA A 168 4.88 6.19 -5.61
CA ALA A 168 3.86 7.22 -5.74
C ALA A 168 3.33 7.61 -4.35
N PRO A 169 3.04 8.89 -4.12
CA PRO A 169 2.43 9.33 -2.86
C PRO A 169 0.95 8.95 -2.82
N PHE A 170 0.64 7.66 -2.89
CA PHE A 170 -0.71 7.11 -2.92
C PHE A 170 -1.00 6.36 -1.62
N GLY A 171 -1.87 6.90 -0.78
CA GLY A 171 -2.08 6.39 0.57
C GLY A 171 -0.88 6.63 1.49
N GLN A 172 -0.84 5.92 2.59
CA GLN A 172 0.24 5.94 3.57
C GLN A 172 1.19 4.75 3.38
N GLU A 173 0.62 3.55 3.25
CA GLU A 173 1.37 2.29 3.19
C GLU A 173 2.21 2.16 1.91
N ASN A 174 1.75 2.69 0.78
CA ASN A 174 2.49 2.64 -0.50
C ASN A 174 3.84 3.35 -0.46
N ARG A 175 4.12 4.12 0.59
CA ARG A 175 5.37 4.86 0.76
C ARG A 175 6.38 4.16 1.68
N TYR A 176 5.97 3.04 2.30
CA TYR A 176 6.83 2.30 3.21
C TYR A 176 7.71 1.31 2.46
N HIS A 177 9.00 1.40 2.70
CA HIS A 177 9.92 0.32 2.39
C HIS A 177 9.66 -0.90 3.28
N LEU A 178 10.20 -2.04 2.89
CA LEU A 178 10.05 -3.29 3.66
C LEU A 178 10.39 -3.12 5.15
N HIS A 179 11.45 -2.40 5.44
CA HIS A 179 11.96 -2.21 6.80
C HIS A 179 11.12 -1.25 7.67
N ASP A 180 10.30 -0.38 7.05
CA ASP A 180 9.42 0.56 7.74
C ASP A 180 8.04 -0.03 8.05
N ARG A 181 7.69 -1.15 7.43
CA ARG A 181 6.36 -1.75 7.59
C ARG A 181 6.12 -2.25 9.01
N PRO A 182 4.99 -1.92 9.63
CA PRO A 182 4.66 -2.39 10.99
C PRO A 182 4.20 -3.85 11.03
N PHE A 183 3.91 -4.48 9.89
CA PHE A 183 3.53 -5.88 9.71
C PHE A 183 4.46 -6.57 8.73
N VAL A 184 4.52 -7.91 8.82
CA VAL A 184 5.42 -8.74 7.99
C VAL A 184 5.06 -8.66 6.51
N GLU A 185 3.79 -8.45 6.20
CA GLU A 185 3.23 -8.40 4.85
C GLU A 185 2.54 -7.04 4.62
N PRO A 186 2.54 -6.50 3.39
CA PRO A 186 1.74 -5.33 3.06
C PRO A 186 0.23 -5.64 3.15
N PRO A 187 -0.64 -4.60 3.24
CA PRO A 187 -2.09 -4.80 3.26
C PRO A 187 -2.62 -5.41 1.96
N ILE A 188 -3.64 -6.27 2.08
CA ILE A 188 -4.33 -6.89 0.93
C ILE A 188 -4.83 -5.85 -0.06
N SER A 189 -5.40 -4.75 0.44
CA SER A 189 -5.92 -3.66 -0.39
C SER A 189 -4.84 -3.02 -1.26
N MET A 190 -3.62 -2.86 -0.74
CA MET A 190 -2.49 -2.32 -1.49
C MET A 190 -2.05 -3.31 -2.59
N ILE A 191 -1.78 -4.57 -2.23
CA ILE A 191 -1.33 -5.59 -3.17
C ILE A 191 -2.33 -5.75 -4.32
N ARG A 192 -3.62 -5.85 -4.00
CA ARG A 192 -4.67 -6.10 -5.00
C ARG A 192 -4.92 -4.92 -5.92
N LEU A 193 -4.88 -3.68 -5.40
CA LEU A 193 -5.33 -2.52 -6.16
C LEU A 193 -4.19 -1.68 -6.74
N LEU A 194 -2.99 -1.74 -6.16
CA LEU A 194 -1.83 -0.98 -6.62
C LEU A 194 -0.74 -1.84 -7.25
N GLY A 195 -0.76 -3.14 -7.00
CA GLY A 195 0.26 -4.11 -7.42
C GLY A 195 1.01 -4.69 -6.21
N GLU A 196 1.74 -5.78 -6.43
CA GLU A 196 2.44 -6.50 -5.36
C GLU A 196 3.50 -5.66 -4.66
N GLU A 197 4.15 -4.78 -5.39
CA GLU A 197 5.15 -3.83 -4.87
C GLU A 197 4.54 -2.48 -4.52
N GLY A 198 3.23 -2.31 -4.76
CA GLY A 198 2.57 -1.03 -4.73
C GLY A 198 2.76 -0.24 -6.02
N LEU A 199 2.42 1.04 -6.00
CA LEU A 199 2.51 1.91 -7.15
C LEU A 199 3.87 2.61 -7.18
N ILE A 200 4.82 2.07 -7.95
CA ILE A 200 6.13 2.66 -8.21
C ILE A 200 6.09 3.40 -9.55
N VAL A 201 6.57 4.64 -9.57
CA VAL A 201 6.52 5.54 -10.72
C VAL A 201 7.93 5.78 -11.26
N GLN A 202 8.09 5.63 -12.57
CA GLN A 202 9.20 6.20 -13.32
C GLN A 202 8.71 7.49 -14.00
N GLY A 203 9.04 8.65 -13.44
CA GLY A 203 8.44 9.90 -13.89
C GLY A 203 8.88 11.13 -13.12
N ALA A 204 7.95 12.09 -13.02
CA ALA A 204 8.17 13.33 -12.30
C ALA A 204 6.97 13.69 -11.41
N GLU A 205 7.25 14.34 -10.30
CA GLU A 205 6.28 14.86 -9.34
C GLU A 205 6.61 16.29 -8.96
N LEU A 206 5.57 17.12 -8.85
CA LEU A 206 5.62 18.41 -8.21
C LEU A 206 4.82 18.34 -6.91
N ALA A 207 5.48 18.59 -5.79
CA ALA A 207 4.87 18.75 -4.48
C ALA A 207 4.86 20.21 -4.08
N TRP A 208 3.79 20.66 -3.42
CA TRP A 208 3.63 22.04 -2.98
C TRP A 208 3.02 22.11 -1.59
N ALA A 209 3.80 22.59 -0.63
CA ALA A 209 3.31 23.01 0.67
C ALA A 209 2.62 24.37 0.50
N LEU A 210 1.31 24.44 0.77
CA LEU A 210 0.52 25.65 0.48
C LEU A 210 0.92 26.81 1.41
N PRO A 211 1.34 27.95 0.86
CA PRO A 211 1.77 29.10 1.66
C PRO A 211 0.68 29.58 2.62
N GLY A 212 1.09 29.96 3.84
CA GLY A 212 0.18 30.49 4.85
C GLY A 212 -0.68 29.44 5.57
N THR A 213 -0.38 28.18 5.38
CA THR A 213 -1.06 27.07 6.06
C THR A 213 -0.20 26.39 7.12
N ASP A 214 1.01 26.91 7.39
CA ASP A 214 2.03 26.28 8.27
C ASP A 214 2.26 24.81 7.87
N ASP A 215 2.44 24.57 6.59
CA ASP A 215 2.63 23.25 5.94
C ASP A 215 1.56 22.19 6.27
N ARG A 216 0.39 22.67 6.72
CA ARG A 216 -0.73 21.77 7.00
C ARG A 216 -1.40 21.20 5.77
N TRP A 217 -1.23 21.82 4.62
CA TRP A 217 -1.76 21.38 3.35
C TRP A 217 -0.65 21.18 2.34
N ILE A 218 -0.56 19.95 1.81
CA ILE A 218 0.40 19.59 0.76
C ILE A 218 -0.38 19.03 -0.41
N VAL A 219 -0.13 19.57 -1.60
CA VAL A 219 -0.67 19.06 -2.87
C VAL A 219 0.48 18.44 -3.66
N ARG A 220 0.26 17.25 -4.18
CA ARG A 220 1.22 16.55 -5.04
C ARG A 220 0.53 16.21 -6.34
N PHE A 221 1.26 16.34 -7.43
CA PHE A 221 0.80 15.96 -8.75
C PHE A 221 1.97 15.48 -9.58
N GLY A 222 1.78 14.39 -10.30
CA GLY A 222 2.84 13.82 -11.12
C GLY A 222 2.32 13.07 -12.33
N TYR A 223 3.27 12.71 -13.18
CA TYR A 223 3.05 11.91 -14.37
C TYR A 223 4.24 10.98 -14.58
N GLY A 224 3.98 9.77 -15.01
CA GLY A 224 5.00 8.78 -15.31
C GLY A 224 4.40 7.51 -15.87
N GLN A 225 5.22 6.49 -15.88
CA GLN A 225 4.82 5.10 -16.14
C GLN A 225 5.05 4.27 -14.88
N SER A 226 4.33 3.19 -14.72
CA SER A 226 4.60 2.22 -13.67
C SER A 226 5.90 1.47 -13.97
N ARG A 227 6.63 1.14 -12.94
CA ARG A 227 7.67 0.12 -13.07
C ARG A 227 6.96 -1.23 -13.17
N GLU A 228 7.02 -1.84 -14.35
CA GLU A 228 6.61 -3.24 -14.51
C GLU A 228 7.69 -4.11 -13.89
N HIS A 229 7.37 -4.73 -12.78
CA HIS A 229 8.22 -5.74 -12.17
C HIS A 229 7.34 -6.78 -11.47
N THR A 230 7.51 -8.03 -11.87
CA THR A 230 6.83 -9.17 -11.27
C THR A 230 7.89 -10.20 -10.92
N HIS A 231 7.99 -10.55 -9.65
CA HIS A 231 8.92 -11.59 -9.20
C HIS A 231 8.53 -12.95 -9.77
N GLY A 232 9.53 -13.80 -10.04
CA GLY A 232 9.32 -15.11 -10.67
C GLY A 232 8.34 -16.00 -9.92
N ALA A 233 8.42 -16.01 -8.57
CA ALA A 233 7.47 -16.72 -7.72
C ALA A 233 6.03 -16.25 -7.95
N THR A 234 5.83 -14.96 -7.98
CA THR A 234 4.52 -14.35 -8.16
C THR A 234 3.98 -14.61 -9.55
N ARG A 235 4.82 -14.46 -10.56
CA ARG A 235 4.46 -14.73 -11.97
C ARG A 235 4.02 -16.18 -12.16
N GLU A 236 4.77 -17.14 -11.60
CA GLU A 236 4.44 -18.56 -11.73
C GLU A 236 3.13 -18.92 -11.02
N LEU A 237 2.94 -18.44 -9.79
CA LEU A 237 1.70 -18.65 -9.04
C LEU A 237 0.47 -18.04 -9.72
N ARG A 238 0.61 -16.87 -10.35
CA ARG A 238 -0.45 -16.25 -11.14
C ARG A 238 -0.76 -17.04 -12.36
N ARG A 239 0.26 -17.51 -13.08
CA ARG A 239 0.09 -18.34 -14.26
C ARG A 239 -0.66 -19.62 -13.92
N GLU A 240 -0.26 -20.31 -12.84
CA GLU A 240 -0.93 -21.53 -12.38
C GLU A 240 -2.39 -21.25 -12.01
N ALA A 241 -2.66 -20.18 -11.26
CA ALA A 241 -4.02 -19.79 -10.87
C ALA A 241 -4.89 -19.43 -12.10
N PHE A 242 -4.32 -18.75 -13.09
CA PHE A 242 -5.00 -18.39 -14.32
C PHE A 242 -5.27 -19.62 -15.20
N GLU A 243 -4.29 -20.52 -15.38
CA GLU A 243 -4.44 -21.77 -16.12
C GLU A 243 -5.52 -22.68 -15.51
N GLU A 244 -5.53 -22.80 -14.16
CA GLU A 244 -6.57 -23.55 -13.43
C GLU A 244 -7.96 -22.93 -13.61
N ALA A 245 -8.08 -21.60 -13.56
CA ALA A 245 -9.34 -20.90 -13.79
C ALA A 245 -9.87 -21.10 -15.24
N VAL A 246 -8.99 -21.09 -16.23
CA VAL A 246 -9.34 -21.32 -17.64
C VAL A 246 -9.72 -22.78 -17.88
N GLU A 247 -9.03 -23.74 -17.25
CA GLU A 247 -9.34 -25.18 -17.38
C GLU A 247 -10.74 -25.48 -16.82
N HIS A 248 -11.08 -24.97 -15.65
CA HIS A 248 -12.41 -25.14 -15.05
C HIS A 248 -13.52 -24.43 -15.84
N ALA A 249 -13.24 -23.29 -16.45
CA ALA A 249 -14.21 -22.60 -17.32
C ALA A 249 -14.49 -23.39 -18.61
N GLY A 250 -13.56 -24.26 -19.04
CA GLY A 250 -13.72 -25.13 -20.23
C GLY A 250 -14.51 -26.42 -19.96
N GLU A 251 -14.45 -26.95 -18.74
CA GLU A 251 -15.11 -28.21 -18.37
C GLU A 251 -16.64 -28.07 -18.24
N ASP A 252 -17.16 -26.91 -17.86
CA ASP A 252 -18.59 -26.65 -17.68
C ASP A 252 -19.40 -26.65 -19.02
N HIS A 253 -18.73 -26.80 -20.16
CA HIS A 253 -19.40 -26.80 -21.48
C HIS A 253 -19.66 -28.19 -22.09
N GLU A 254 -19.16 -29.29 -21.51
CA GLU A 254 -19.35 -30.65 -22.10
C GLU A 254 -20.36 -31.56 -21.41
N GLU A 255 -20.92 -31.25 -20.24
CA GLU A 255 -21.93 -32.08 -19.60
C GLU A 255 -23.33 -31.47 -19.70
N GLY A 256 -23.97 -31.75 -20.83
CA GLY A 256 -25.39 -31.56 -21.03
C GLY A 256 -26.20 -32.64 -20.32
N GLU A 257 -27.24 -32.22 -19.62
CA GLU A 257 -28.48 -32.97 -19.31
C GLU A 257 -28.34 -34.15 -18.31
N GLU A 258 -28.17 -33.83 -17.01
CA GLU A 258 -28.94 -34.57 -15.97
C GLU A 258 -29.18 -33.61 -14.79
N GLU A 259 -30.47 -33.27 -14.57
CA GLU A 259 -30.95 -32.50 -13.43
C GLU A 259 -30.78 -33.34 -12.14
N GLU A 260 -29.71 -33.17 -11.40
CA GLU A 260 -29.64 -33.51 -9.97
C GLU A 260 -29.33 -32.26 -9.16
N GLU A 261 -30.22 -31.99 -8.20
CA GLU A 261 -30.04 -30.90 -7.20
C GLU A 261 -28.75 -31.13 -6.41
N HIS A 262 -27.66 -30.54 -6.86
CA HIS A 262 -26.43 -30.40 -6.07
C HIS A 262 -26.36 -29.02 -5.43
N GLU A 263 -26.19 -29.03 -4.11
CA GLU A 263 -25.89 -27.85 -3.32
C GLU A 263 -24.78 -27.04 -4.00
N GLU A 264 -25.03 -25.74 -4.17
CA GLU A 264 -24.12 -24.75 -4.76
C GLU A 264 -22.77 -24.75 -4.03
N HIS A 265 -21.86 -25.60 -4.42
CA HIS A 265 -20.44 -25.34 -4.29
C HIS A 265 -20.07 -24.41 -5.44
N GLY A 266 -19.82 -23.14 -5.10
CA GLY A 266 -19.60 -22.07 -6.05
C GLY A 266 -18.33 -22.22 -6.87
N HIS A 267 -18.36 -23.10 -7.88
CA HIS A 267 -17.43 -23.18 -8.99
C HIS A 267 -18.14 -22.62 -10.23
N GLY A 268 -18.21 -21.32 -10.37
CA GLY A 268 -18.91 -20.72 -11.49
C GLY A 268 -18.19 -19.49 -11.99
N PHE A 269 -17.17 -19.68 -12.83
CA PHE A 269 -16.62 -18.63 -13.68
C PHE A 269 -17.19 -18.72 -15.11
N ALA A 270 -18.47 -18.84 -15.27
CA ALA A 270 -19.10 -18.77 -16.58
C ALA A 270 -20.33 -17.85 -16.52
N GLY A 271 -20.09 -16.56 -16.45
CA GLY A 271 -21.06 -15.57 -16.95
C GLY A 271 -20.53 -15.07 -18.29
N ASP A 272 -21.38 -14.54 -19.15
CA ASP A 272 -21.10 -14.03 -20.52
C ASP A 272 -20.01 -12.92 -20.63
N GLY A 273 -19.19 -12.70 -19.61
CA GLY A 273 -18.01 -11.82 -19.61
C GLY A 273 -16.78 -12.66 -19.30
N GLY A 274 -15.79 -12.65 -20.18
CA GLY A 274 -14.54 -13.39 -20.05
C GLY A 274 -13.82 -13.13 -18.73
N VAL A 275 -12.97 -14.08 -18.30
CA VAL A 275 -12.02 -13.85 -17.20
C VAL A 275 -10.91 -12.97 -17.74
N TYR A 276 -10.71 -11.79 -17.12
CA TYR A 276 -9.65 -10.86 -17.49
C TYR A 276 -8.44 -11.11 -16.59
N ASP A 277 -7.25 -11.03 -17.17
CA ASP A 277 -6.02 -11.11 -16.40
C ASP A 277 -5.91 -9.95 -15.39
N ALA A 278 -5.77 -10.28 -14.12
CA ALA A 278 -5.68 -9.29 -13.06
C ALA A 278 -4.40 -8.45 -13.12
N GLU A 279 -3.31 -8.98 -13.74
CA GLU A 279 -2.05 -8.24 -13.92
C GLU A 279 -2.22 -7.10 -14.91
N GLU A 280 -2.94 -7.32 -15.99
CA GLU A 280 -3.21 -6.31 -17.00
C GLU A 280 -4.09 -5.16 -16.48
N ALA A 281 -4.67 -5.30 -15.29
CA ALA A 281 -5.50 -4.28 -14.67
C ALA A 281 -4.71 -3.14 -14.03
N TYR A 282 -3.42 -3.32 -13.76
CA TYR A 282 -2.61 -2.30 -13.13
C TYR A 282 -2.28 -1.14 -14.09
N LEU A 283 -2.00 0.02 -13.51
CA LEU A 283 -1.51 1.16 -14.26
C LEU A 283 -0.14 0.83 -14.86
N GLY A 284 0.00 0.99 -16.17
CA GLY A 284 1.22 0.71 -16.93
C GLY A 284 1.80 1.97 -17.57
N ASP A 285 1.62 2.09 -18.87
CA ASP A 285 2.18 3.14 -19.70
C ASP A 285 1.43 4.48 -19.56
N GLY A 286 2.07 5.46 -18.92
CA GLY A 286 1.61 6.85 -18.93
C GLY A 286 0.36 7.09 -18.13
N PHE A 287 0.52 7.41 -16.84
CA PHE A 287 -0.57 7.78 -15.97
C PHE A 287 -0.27 9.05 -15.19
N PHE A 288 -1.34 9.75 -14.81
CA PHE A 288 -1.30 10.86 -13.88
C PHE A 288 -1.61 10.35 -12.49
N PHE A 289 -0.96 10.93 -11.49
CA PHE A 289 -1.28 10.70 -10.09
C PHE A 289 -1.32 12.02 -9.32
N GLY A 290 -2.05 12.04 -8.22
CA GLY A 290 -2.13 13.20 -7.36
C GLY A 290 -2.52 12.84 -5.94
N ARG A 291 -2.14 13.70 -5.00
CA ARG A 291 -2.47 13.58 -3.59
C ARG A 291 -2.72 14.96 -2.97
N LEU A 292 -3.77 15.02 -2.19
CA LEU A 292 -4.02 16.10 -1.24
C LEU A 292 -3.80 15.55 0.16
N GLU A 293 -2.85 16.11 0.89
CA GLU A 293 -2.56 15.75 2.28
C GLU A 293 -2.89 16.90 3.22
N HIS A 294 -3.47 16.61 4.35
CA HIS A 294 -3.82 17.56 5.39
C HIS A 294 -3.37 17.08 6.76
N LYS A 295 -2.74 18.00 7.53
CA LYS A 295 -2.43 17.86 8.95
C LYS A 295 -3.47 18.64 9.75
N PRO A 296 -4.51 17.99 10.29
CA PRO A 296 -5.69 18.71 10.79
C PRO A 296 -5.44 19.44 12.12
N GLY A 297 -4.33 19.14 12.83
CA GLY A 297 -4.06 19.71 14.15
C GLY A 297 -5.07 19.26 15.21
N ILE A 298 -5.70 18.10 14.99
CA ILE A 298 -6.63 17.45 15.93
C ILE A 298 -5.84 16.41 16.71
N ALA A 299 -5.99 16.40 18.04
CA ALA A 299 -5.31 15.42 18.87
C ALA A 299 -5.59 13.97 18.38
N GLY A 300 -4.53 13.19 18.23
CA GLY A 300 -4.60 11.82 17.75
C GLY A 300 -4.79 11.64 16.25
N ILE A 301 -4.84 12.74 15.45
CA ILE A 301 -4.84 12.68 13.99
C ILE A 301 -3.71 13.56 13.45
N ASP A 302 -2.67 12.93 12.95
CA ASP A 302 -1.50 13.64 12.42
C ASP A 302 -1.67 13.99 10.96
N ARG A 303 -2.23 13.07 10.18
CA ARG A 303 -2.40 13.21 8.73
C ARG A 303 -3.69 12.57 8.24
N ALA A 304 -4.26 13.18 7.21
CA ALA A 304 -5.31 12.61 6.39
C ALA A 304 -5.01 12.91 4.92
N GLY A 305 -5.32 11.99 4.03
CA GLY A 305 -5.00 12.10 2.62
C GLY A 305 -6.11 11.65 1.68
N LEU A 306 -6.12 12.25 0.50
CA LEU A 306 -6.90 11.80 -0.66
C LEU A 306 -5.93 11.60 -1.81
N SER A 307 -5.98 10.44 -2.45
CA SER A 307 -5.09 10.07 -3.55
C SER A 307 -5.90 9.66 -4.77
N PHE A 308 -5.34 9.90 -5.95
CA PHE A 308 -5.93 9.55 -7.23
C PHE A 308 -4.82 9.21 -8.23
N ALA A 309 -5.05 8.18 -9.05
CA ALA A 309 -4.22 7.85 -10.19
C ALA A 309 -5.09 7.37 -11.36
N ALA A 310 -4.72 7.73 -12.58
CA ALA A 310 -5.46 7.31 -13.79
C ALA A 310 -4.53 7.28 -15.01
N GLY A 311 -4.66 6.25 -15.82
CA GLY A 311 -3.89 6.10 -17.05
C GLY A 311 -4.19 4.79 -17.76
N LYS A 312 -3.28 4.43 -18.65
CA LYS A 312 -3.38 3.18 -19.40
C LYS A 312 -3.01 1.98 -18.52
N ASN A 313 -3.74 0.89 -18.71
CA ASN A 313 -3.45 -0.42 -18.14
C ASN A 313 -2.88 -1.37 -19.20
N GLY A 314 -2.51 -2.59 -18.82
CA GLY A 314 -1.95 -3.60 -19.70
C GLY A 314 -2.90 -4.06 -20.81
N PHE A 315 -4.22 -3.97 -20.62
CA PHE A 315 -5.20 -4.18 -21.70
C PHE A 315 -5.16 -3.08 -22.78
N GLY A 316 -4.33 -2.03 -22.62
CA GLY A 316 -4.34 -0.84 -23.47
C GLY A 316 -5.59 0.03 -23.30
N ARG A 317 -6.33 -0.17 -22.21
CA ARG A 317 -7.54 0.54 -21.81
C ARG A 317 -7.23 1.48 -20.64
N THR A 318 -8.22 1.86 -19.87
CA THR A 318 -8.04 2.79 -18.74
C THR A 318 -8.26 2.08 -17.41
N THR A 319 -7.32 2.30 -16.49
CA THR A 319 -7.55 2.06 -15.06
C THR A 319 -7.49 3.38 -14.32
N TRP A 320 -8.39 3.57 -13.35
CA TRP A 320 -8.27 4.63 -12.39
C TRP A 320 -8.44 4.09 -10.96
N THR A 321 -7.66 4.65 -10.05
CA THR A 321 -7.68 4.28 -8.64
C THR A 321 -7.83 5.54 -7.81
N ALA A 322 -8.65 5.49 -6.77
CA ALA A 322 -8.79 6.53 -5.77
C ALA A 322 -8.60 5.95 -4.38
N GLY A 323 -8.03 6.74 -3.47
CA GLY A 323 -7.81 6.33 -2.09
C GLY A 323 -8.06 7.45 -1.11
N ALA A 324 -8.44 7.06 0.11
CA ALA A 324 -8.46 7.95 1.25
C ALA A 324 -7.76 7.25 2.42
N ASP A 325 -6.99 8.02 3.15
CA ASP A 325 -6.21 7.51 4.28
C ASP A 325 -6.23 8.47 5.47
N VAL A 326 -5.98 7.91 6.63
CA VAL A 326 -5.81 8.65 7.87
C VAL A 326 -4.79 7.94 8.75
N HIS A 327 -3.91 8.73 9.36
CA HIS A 327 -2.90 8.27 10.31
C HIS A 327 -2.94 9.13 11.56
N GLY A 328 -2.67 8.52 12.70
CA GLY A 328 -2.59 9.24 13.95
C GLY A 328 -1.71 8.57 14.98
N GLU A 329 -1.13 9.41 15.82
CA GLU A 329 -0.34 9.02 17.00
C GLU A 329 -0.88 9.72 18.24
N ASP A 330 -0.83 9.04 19.37
CA ASP A 330 -1.28 9.58 20.66
C ASP A 330 -0.63 8.78 21.80
N LYS A 331 -1.03 9.04 23.04
CA LYS A 331 -0.61 8.30 24.23
C LYS A 331 -1.79 7.70 24.96
N LEU A 332 -1.84 6.38 25.03
CA LEU A 332 -2.82 5.65 25.83
C LEU A 332 -2.21 5.31 27.20
N GLY A 333 -2.65 6.00 28.25
CA GLY A 333 -2.08 5.83 29.59
C GLY A 333 -0.59 6.21 29.68
N GLY A 334 -0.16 7.18 28.88
CA GLY A 334 1.22 7.64 28.81
C GLY A 334 2.14 6.81 27.91
N ARG A 335 1.61 5.79 27.20
CA ARG A 335 2.32 4.90 26.31
C ARG A 335 2.01 5.25 24.86
N PRO A 336 3.00 5.27 23.95
CA PRO A 336 2.78 5.56 22.53
C PRO A 336 1.79 4.58 21.92
N ILE A 337 0.82 5.11 21.17
CA ILE A 337 -0.11 4.38 20.34
C ILE A 337 -0.16 5.06 18.98
N TRP A 338 -0.12 4.27 17.92
CA TRP A 338 -0.40 4.73 16.57
C TRP A 338 -1.59 3.97 15.98
N TRP A 339 -2.24 4.57 15.00
CA TRP A 339 -3.28 3.93 14.21
C TRP A 339 -3.29 4.47 12.79
N GLN A 340 -3.72 3.64 11.86
CA GLN A 340 -3.74 3.93 10.44
C GLN A 340 -4.92 3.23 9.78
N GLY A 341 -5.59 3.91 8.87
CA GLY A 341 -6.66 3.32 8.08
C GLY A 341 -6.62 3.83 6.65
N GLU A 342 -6.87 2.94 5.69
CA GLU A 342 -6.91 3.29 4.28
C GLU A 342 -8.05 2.56 3.59
N VAL A 343 -8.63 3.22 2.60
CA VAL A 343 -9.59 2.67 1.67
C VAL A 343 -9.16 2.99 0.25
N PHE A 344 -9.17 1.98 -0.62
CA PHE A 344 -8.84 2.11 -2.04
C PHE A 344 -9.98 1.57 -2.89
N TYR A 345 -10.27 2.28 -3.96
CA TYR A 345 -11.21 1.87 -4.98
C TYR A 345 -10.52 1.93 -6.34
N ARG A 346 -10.67 0.87 -7.15
CA ARG A 346 -10.13 0.77 -8.50
C ARG A 346 -11.25 0.45 -9.47
N ALA A 347 -11.31 1.15 -10.59
CA ALA A 347 -12.16 0.81 -11.72
C ALA A 347 -11.28 0.53 -12.94
N VAL A 348 -11.59 -0.55 -13.64
CA VAL A 348 -10.81 -1.12 -14.72
C VAL A 348 -11.68 -1.26 -15.96
N GLU A 349 -11.25 -0.69 -17.07
CA GLU A 349 -11.72 -1.07 -18.40
C GLU A 349 -10.83 -2.21 -18.89
N ALA A 350 -11.40 -3.38 -19.14
CA ALA A 350 -10.67 -4.59 -19.49
C ALA A 350 -10.97 -5.03 -20.93
N ARG A 351 -10.08 -5.89 -21.45
CA ARG A 351 -10.28 -6.58 -22.73
C ARG A 351 -9.61 -7.95 -22.64
N ASP A 352 -10.32 -9.01 -22.98
CA ASP A 352 -9.75 -10.35 -23.01
C ASP A 352 -8.94 -10.62 -24.30
N ALA A 353 -8.32 -11.80 -24.37
CA ALA A 353 -7.54 -12.23 -25.53
C ALA A 353 -8.39 -12.38 -26.82
N ALA A 354 -9.70 -12.58 -26.72
CA ALA A 354 -10.63 -12.61 -27.83
C ALA A 354 -11.10 -11.22 -28.26
N GLY A 355 -10.71 -10.17 -27.52
CA GLY A 355 -11.10 -8.78 -27.78
C GLY A 355 -12.44 -8.38 -27.16
N ILE A 356 -13.01 -9.21 -26.28
CA ILE A 356 -14.25 -8.89 -25.57
C ILE A 356 -13.92 -7.84 -24.50
N GLU A 357 -14.67 -6.74 -24.54
CA GLU A 357 -14.49 -5.62 -23.60
C GLU A 357 -15.45 -5.74 -22.43
N GLY A 358 -15.00 -5.33 -21.25
CA GLY A 358 -15.81 -5.24 -20.04
C GLY A 358 -15.22 -4.29 -19.02
N ASP A 359 -16.05 -3.91 -18.07
CA ASP A 359 -15.67 -2.99 -16.99
C ASP A 359 -15.90 -3.68 -15.67
N TYR A 360 -14.96 -3.50 -14.72
CA TYR A 360 -15.16 -3.97 -13.37
C TYR A 360 -14.53 -3.03 -12.35
N ASP A 361 -14.93 -3.19 -11.09
CA ASP A 361 -14.43 -2.39 -10.00
C ASP A 361 -14.10 -3.25 -8.77
N GLU A 362 -13.16 -2.76 -7.98
CA GLU A 362 -12.68 -3.41 -6.76
C GLU A 362 -12.54 -2.39 -5.64
N LEU A 363 -12.73 -2.85 -4.43
CA LEU A 363 -12.62 -2.06 -3.20
C LEU A 363 -11.76 -2.82 -2.19
N GLY A 364 -10.84 -2.11 -1.55
CA GLY A 364 -10.04 -2.63 -0.46
C GLY A 364 -9.99 -1.66 0.70
N ILE A 365 -9.99 -2.19 1.92
CA ILE A 365 -9.91 -1.38 3.16
C ILE A 365 -9.09 -2.12 4.19
N TYR A 366 -8.32 -1.37 4.97
CA TYR A 366 -7.73 -1.88 6.20
C TYR A 366 -7.72 -0.84 7.31
N LEU A 367 -7.62 -1.34 8.54
CA LEU A 367 -7.38 -0.58 9.76
C LEU A 367 -6.30 -1.30 10.55
N ALA A 368 -5.26 -0.57 10.94
CA ALA A 368 -4.14 -1.05 11.74
C ALA A 368 -3.90 -0.16 12.95
N SER A 369 -3.35 -0.73 14.01
CA SER A 369 -2.94 0.00 15.21
C SER A 369 -1.83 -0.76 15.92
N GLY A 370 -0.95 -0.02 16.62
CA GLY A 370 0.09 -0.58 17.47
C GLY A 370 0.25 0.23 18.75
N LEU A 371 0.53 -0.46 19.84
CA LEU A 371 0.74 0.11 21.18
C LEU A 371 2.10 -0.34 21.71
N GLU A 372 2.94 0.61 22.10
CA GLU A 372 4.10 0.30 22.93
C GLU A 372 3.66 0.09 24.39
N PHE A 373 3.41 -1.17 24.76
CA PHE A 373 2.88 -1.50 26.09
C PHE A 373 3.96 -1.55 27.18
N VAL A 374 5.21 -1.73 26.82
CA VAL A 374 6.41 -1.59 27.65
C VAL A 374 7.49 -1.01 26.73
N LYS A 375 8.44 -0.25 27.25
CA LYS A 375 9.54 0.34 26.48
C LYS A 375 10.16 -0.71 25.53
N ASP A 376 10.28 -0.36 24.26
CA ASP A 376 10.81 -1.18 23.18
C ASP A 376 9.97 -2.43 22.84
N TRP A 377 8.81 -2.63 23.48
CA TRP A 377 7.89 -3.72 23.19
C TRP A 377 6.57 -3.20 22.63
N THR A 378 6.20 -3.67 21.47
CA THR A 378 4.97 -3.30 20.79
C THR A 378 4.02 -4.48 20.66
N VAL A 379 2.73 -4.20 20.64
CA VAL A 379 1.68 -5.12 20.19
C VAL A 379 0.87 -4.42 19.11
N GLY A 380 0.64 -5.09 18.01
CA GLY A 380 -0.12 -4.55 16.88
C GLY A 380 -1.27 -5.45 16.46
N GLY A 381 -2.25 -4.85 15.78
CA GLY A 381 -3.37 -5.54 15.16
C GLY A 381 -3.75 -4.86 13.84
N ARG A 382 -4.15 -5.67 12.84
CA ARG A 382 -4.64 -5.19 11.55
C ARG A 382 -5.83 -6.02 11.11
N LEU A 383 -6.89 -5.34 10.65
CA LEU A 383 -8.07 -5.93 10.04
C LEU A 383 -8.18 -5.43 8.61
N GLU A 384 -8.41 -6.34 7.68
CA GLU A 384 -8.36 -6.08 6.25
C GLU A 384 -9.55 -6.74 5.55
N TRP A 385 -10.00 -6.10 4.49
CA TRP A 385 -11.00 -6.63 3.60
C TRP A 385 -10.75 -6.16 2.17
N ALA A 386 -10.93 -7.07 1.21
CA ALA A 386 -10.94 -6.74 -0.21
C ALA A 386 -12.14 -7.41 -0.88
N SER A 387 -12.78 -6.69 -1.79
CA SER A 387 -13.90 -7.20 -2.57
C SER A 387 -13.43 -8.34 -3.48
N GLY A 388 -14.31 -9.32 -3.72
CA GLY A 388 -14.13 -10.23 -4.83
C GLY A 388 -14.62 -9.60 -6.14
N ASN A 389 -14.06 -10.07 -7.24
CA ASN A 389 -14.57 -9.77 -8.57
C ASN A 389 -14.41 -10.98 -9.50
N ARG A 390 -15.53 -11.50 -9.99
CA ARG A 390 -15.53 -12.69 -10.87
C ARG A 390 -14.81 -12.44 -12.20
N MET A 391 -14.81 -11.21 -12.70
CA MET A 391 -14.18 -10.87 -13.97
C MET A 391 -12.66 -10.89 -13.90
N SER A 392 -12.07 -10.57 -12.73
CA SER A 392 -10.62 -10.66 -12.49
C SER A 392 -10.18 -11.96 -11.81
N GLY A 393 -11.10 -12.88 -11.51
CA GLY A 393 -10.81 -14.10 -10.76
C GLY A 393 -10.49 -13.87 -9.28
N ASN A 394 -10.57 -12.64 -8.80
CA ASN A 394 -10.25 -12.31 -7.42
C ASN A 394 -11.42 -12.66 -6.50
N GLU A 395 -11.19 -13.55 -5.54
CA GLU A 395 -12.15 -13.85 -4.49
C GLU A 395 -12.17 -12.78 -3.39
N ARG A 396 -13.32 -12.62 -2.74
CA ARG A 396 -13.44 -11.76 -1.56
C ARG A 396 -12.57 -12.31 -0.43
N ARG A 397 -11.77 -11.44 0.17
CA ARG A 397 -10.85 -11.84 1.24
C ARG A 397 -10.98 -10.96 2.48
N TRP A 398 -10.88 -11.61 3.63
CA TRP A 398 -10.70 -11.01 4.94
C TRP A 398 -9.38 -11.47 5.53
N ARG A 399 -8.67 -10.57 6.18
CA ARG A 399 -7.51 -10.92 6.99
C ARG A 399 -7.58 -10.23 8.35
N ALA A 400 -7.21 -10.96 9.39
CA ALA A 400 -6.96 -10.42 10.72
C ALA A 400 -5.55 -10.80 11.14
N SER A 401 -4.69 -9.81 11.37
CA SER A 401 -3.31 -10.02 11.80
C SER A 401 -3.09 -9.44 13.19
N THR A 402 -2.24 -10.09 13.98
CA THR A 402 -1.75 -9.57 15.25
C THR A 402 -0.26 -9.84 15.35
N ASN A 403 0.48 -8.93 15.95
CA ASN A 403 1.90 -9.10 16.18
C ASN A 403 2.33 -8.64 17.58
N VAL A 404 3.48 -9.17 18.00
CA VAL A 404 4.25 -8.67 19.13
C VAL A 404 5.67 -8.44 18.63
N GLY A 405 6.17 -7.23 18.85
CA GLY A 405 7.50 -6.81 18.41
C GLY A 405 8.38 -6.35 19.54
N ARG A 406 9.69 -6.38 19.33
CA ARG A 406 10.68 -5.78 20.19
C ARG A 406 11.77 -5.12 19.38
N ALA A 407 12.09 -3.86 19.74
CA ALA A 407 13.26 -3.15 19.25
C ALA A 407 14.48 -3.43 20.14
N PHE A 408 15.64 -3.60 19.52
CA PHE A 408 16.94 -3.74 20.17
C PHE A 408 17.88 -2.67 19.58
N HIS A 409 18.24 -1.68 20.36
CA HIS A 409 19.21 -0.67 19.97
C HIS A 409 20.61 -1.22 20.12
N LEU A 410 21.24 -1.62 19.01
CA LEU A 410 22.55 -2.29 19.00
C LEU A 410 23.71 -1.29 19.02
N ALA A 411 23.55 -0.14 18.36
CA ALA A 411 24.46 0.98 18.34
C ALA A 411 23.67 2.29 18.10
N ASP A 412 24.33 3.45 18.09
CA ASP A 412 23.68 4.76 17.89
C ASP A 412 22.95 4.88 16.55
N ASP A 413 23.40 4.12 15.54
CA ASP A 413 22.89 4.10 14.18
C ASP A 413 22.39 2.71 13.72
N THR A 414 22.17 1.79 14.67
CA THR A 414 21.85 0.39 14.33
C THR A 414 20.77 -0.17 15.23
N ASP A 415 19.64 -0.52 14.65
CA ASP A 415 18.52 -1.15 15.33
C ASP A 415 18.19 -2.52 14.73
N LEU A 416 17.78 -3.44 15.60
CA LEU A 416 17.23 -4.74 15.22
C LEU A 416 15.80 -4.84 15.76
N HIS A 417 14.85 -5.02 14.88
CA HIS A 417 13.45 -5.28 15.24
C HIS A 417 13.16 -6.77 15.08
N ALA A 418 12.71 -7.41 16.16
CA ALA A 418 12.18 -8.78 16.11
C ALA A 418 10.66 -8.74 16.28
N ARG A 419 9.93 -9.45 15.42
CA ARG A 419 8.46 -9.45 15.40
C ARG A 419 7.94 -10.87 15.20
N LEU A 420 6.99 -11.27 16.04
CA LEU A 420 6.20 -12.47 15.86
C LEU A 420 4.80 -12.05 15.43
N GLN A 421 4.38 -12.49 14.25
CA GLN A 421 3.05 -12.20 13.68
C GLN A 421 2.27 -13.48 13.48
N TYR A 422 0.99 -13.42 13.76
CA TYR A 422 -0.01 -14.41 13.36
C TYR A 422 -1.05 -13.73 12.49
N SER A 423 -1.42 -14.36 11.38
CA SER A 423 -2.50 -13.91 10.50
C SER A 423 -3.50 -15.04 10.28
N TYR A 424 -4.77 -14.66 10.24
CA TYR A 424 -5.91 -15.49 9.84
C TYR A 424 -6.53 -14.91 8.59
N ASP A 425 -6.64 -15.71 7.56
CA ASP A 425 -7.23 -15.36 6.27
C ASP A 425 -8.47 -16.18 5.99
N ARG A 426 -9.51 -15.51 5.50
CA ARG A 426 -10.71 -16.13 4.97
C ARG A 426 -10.93 -15.67 3.54
N LEU A 427 -10.85 -16.63 2.63
CA LEU A 427 -11.07 -16.45 1.20
C LEU A 427 -12.40 -17.11 0.81
N GLY A 428 -13.20 -16.44 -0.01
CA GLY A 428 -14.47 -16.98 -0.48
C GLY A 428 -14.27 -18.29 -1.25
N GLY A 429 -14.97 -19.35 -0.87
CA GLY A 429 -14.89 -20.66 -1.56
C GLY A 429 -13.72 -21.56 -1.16
N TYR A 430 -12.79 -21.08 -0.32
CA TYR A 430 -11.60 -21.85 0.11
C TYR A 430 -11.60 -22.13 1.61
N ALA A 431 -10.73 -23.03 2.05
CA ALA A 431 -10.52 -23.27 3.46
C ALA A 431 -9.92 -22.03 4.14
N ASP A 432 -10.27 -21.82 5.42
CA ASP A 432 -9.65 -20.79 6.23
C ASP A 432 -8.16 -21.08 6.44
N GLU A 433 -7.34 -20.03 6.51
CA GLU A 433 -5.91 -20.14 6.51
C GLU A 433 -5.26 -19.41 7.67
N HIS A 434 -4.14 -19.92 8.07
CA HIS A 434 -3.39 -19.45 9.21
C HIS A 434 -1.92 -19.34 8.84
N SER A 435 -1.30 -18.23 9.13
CA SER A 435 0.14 -18.08 9.01
C SER A 435 0.76 -17.57 10.31
N ILE A 436 2.00 -17.96 10.55
CA ILE A 436 2.80 -17.50 11.67
C ILE A 436 4.22 -17.20 11.19
N TRP A 437 4.69 -15.98 11.46
CA TRP A 437 5.99 -15.50 11.01
C TRP A 437 6.78 -14.87 12.16
N LEU A 438 8.02 -15.28 12.34
CA LEU A 438 9.02 -14.60 13.14
C LEU A 438 9.93 -13.82 12.20
N GLN A 439 9.83 -12.50 12.22
CA GLN A 439 10.61 -11.61 11.38
C GLN A 439 11.70 -10.91 12.17
N PHE A 440 12.85 -10.70 11.53
CA PHE A 440 13.92 -9.85 12.01
C PHE A 440 14.23 -8.82 10.94
N VAL A 441 14.25 -7.55 11.35
CA VAL A 441 14.61 -6.41 10.50
C VAL A 441 15.78 -5.68 11.13
N LEU A 442 16.90 -5.67 10.43
CA LEU A 442 18.10 -4.91 10.80
C LEU A 442 18.10 -3.60 10.03
N ASN A 443 18.24 -2.48 10.73
CA ASN A 443 18.38 -1.15 10.15
C ASN A 443 19.72 -0.56 10.58
N PHE A 444 20.49 -0.04 9.62
CA PHE A 444 21.78 0.60 9.83
C PHE A 444 21.89 1.87 8.99
N GLY A 445 22.38 2.96 9.62
CA GLY A 445 22.70 4.22 8.97
C GLY A 445 21.56 5.25 8.97
N ALA A 446 21.69 6.29 8.16
CA ALA A 446 20.83 7.48 8.17
C ALA A 446 19.36 7.22 7.75
N GLY A 447 19.05 6.06 7.19
CA GLY A 447 17.68 5.64 6.92
C GLY A 447 16.91 5.19 8.17
N ASN A 448 17.62 5.04 9.29
CA ASN A 448 17.06 4.54 10.54
C ASN A 448 16.53 5.68 11.45
N HIS A 449 15.89 6.67 10.87
CA HIS A 449 15.12 7.62 11.68
C HIS A 449 13.79 6.96 12.06
N GLY A 450 13.96 5.96 12.94
CA GLY A 450 12.88 5.44 13.73
C GLY A 450 12.09 6.60 14.32
N HIS A 451 10.81 6.44 14.29
CA HIS A 451 9.82 7.21 15.00
C HIS A 451 10.40 7.82 16.29
N ASP A 452 10.85 9.09 16.22
CA ASP A 452 11.01 9.89 17.42
C ASP A 452 9.61 10.04 18.01
N HIS A 453 9.35 9.23 19.02
CA HIS A 453 8.12 9.16 19.83
C HIS A 453 7.91 10.38 20.71
#